data_650dfeaf0e27417f1e52e8c05bfc393a
#
_entry.id   650dfeaf0e27417f1e52e8c05bfc393a
#
_cell.length_a   1.000
_cell.length_b   1.000
_cell.length_c   1.000
_cell.angle_alpha   90.00
_cell.angle_beta   90.00
_cell.angle_gamma   90.00
#
_symmetry.space_group_name_H-M   'P 1'
#
loop_
_entity.id
_entity.type
_entity.pdbx_description
1 polymer ?
#
loop_
_entity_poly.entity_id
_entity_poly.type
_entity_poly.pdbx_seq_one_letter_code
_entity_poly.pdbx_strand_id
1 'polypeptide(L)'
;MKILHISDTHGFHNQIPEETFLYVDMVIHSGDCSNSPYLQESMIEIIKFLDWYENIPVKHKILVAGNHDTAIARKLIKQTDIEDRGIIYLENDSIVVEGLKIWGSPITPTFGNWSFMKARDKTHEVWDTIPVDTDIVVVHGPPKGIRDLSYDRQNNLEMCGDRALSKRLDIINPKLMLFGHIHNYKDIRNQGVSEFHGFRTVFSNAACVEDGKFNSGLTSFGNVLEVQ
;
A
#
# COMPACT_ATOMS: atom_id res chain seq x y z
N MET A 1 -4.26 18.68 -5.47
CA MET A 1 -4.23 18.01 -4.16
C MET A 1 -2.87 17.37 -3.98
N LYS A 2 -2.21 17.59 -2.84
CA LYS A 2 -0.93 16.92 -2.50
C LYS A 2 -1.20 15.70 -1.61
N ILE A 3 -0.68 14.55 -2.00
CA ILE A 3 -0.85 13.27 -1.33
C ILE A 3 0.52 12.78 -0.87
N LEU A 4 0.67 12.47 0.42
CA LEU A 4 1.78 11.67 0.91
C LEU A 4 1.37 10.20 0.85
N HIS A 5 2.08 9.43 0.06
CA HIS A 5 1.94 7.98 -0.04
C HIS A 5 3.04 7.29 0.76
N ILE A 6 2.67 6.49 1.75
CA ILE A 6 3.54 5.65 2.58
C ILE A 6 3.06 4.21 2.55
N SER A 7 3.95 3.27 2.77
CA SER A 7 3.67 1.82 2.84
C SER A 7 4.76 1.10 3.62
N ASP A 8 4.47 -0.11 4.07
CA ASP A 8 5.48 -1.01 4.64
C ASP A 8 6.29 -0.33 5.75
N THR A 9 5.58 0.27 6.71
CA THR A 9 6.22 0.92 7.86
C THR A 9 6.65 -0.06 8.94
N HIS A 10 6.10 -1.29 8.96
CA HIS A 10 6.49 -2.41 9.82
C HIS A 10 6.76 -2.03 11.28
N GLY A 11 5.88 -1.18 11.86
CA GLY A 11 5.98 -0.70 13.23
C GLY A 11 6.94 0.47 13.45
N PHE A 12 7.68 0.93 12.42
CA PHE A 12 8.61 2.06 12.52
C PHE A 12 8.00 3.42 12.16
N HIS A 13 6.69 3.51 12.03
CA HIS A 13 5.96 4.72 11.62
C HIS A 13 6.36 5.98 12.41
N ASN A 14 6.72 5.86 13.70
CA ASN A 14 7.20 6.97 14.52
C ASN A 14 8.54 7.59 14.07
N GLN A 15 9.24 6.96 13.12
CA GLN A 15 10.47 7.51 12.55
C GLN A 15 10.20 8.47 11.38
N ILE A 16 8.95 8.58 10.91
CA ILE A 16 8.59 9.55 9.88
C ILE A 16 8.58 10.95 10.52
N PRO A 17 9.43 11.89 10.06
CA PRO A 17 9.49 13.22 10.62
C PRO A 17 8.17 13.98 10.46
N GLU A 18 7.78 14.77 11.45
CA GLU A 18 6.53 15.55 11.43
C GLU A 18 6.47 16.51 10.23
N GLU A 19 7.60 17.07 9.84
CA GLU A 19 7.69 17.95 8.67
C GLU A 19 7.29 17.28 7.36
N THR A 20 7.31 15.94 7.26
CA THR A 20 6.85 15.19 6.09
C THR A 20 5.35 15.39 5.83
N PHE A 21 4.59 15.69 6.87
CA PHE A 21 3.14 15.91 6.80
C PHE A 21 2.75 17.38 6.54
N LEU A 22 3.73 18.29 6.53
CA LEU A 22 3.46 19.70 6.25
C LEU A 22 3.08 19.88 4.76
N TYR A 23 2.01 20.63 4.54
CA TYR A 23 1.55 20.99 3.18
C TYR A 23 1.04 19.81 2.33
N VAL A 24 0.63 18.70 2.94
CA VAL A 24 -0.11 17.63 2.28
C VAL A 24 -1.58 17.64 2.71
N ASP A 25 -2.46 17.35 1.75
CA ASP A 25 -3.91 17.37 1.96
C ASP A 25 -4.43 16.01 2.41
N MET A 26 -3.72 14.96 2.01
CA MET A 26 -4.09 13.55 2.25
C MET A 26 -2.85 12.71 2.51
N VAL A 27 -2.96 11.76 3.44
CA VAL A 27 -1.99 10.67 3.60
C VAL A 27 -2.65 9.35 3.29
N ILE A 28 -1.97 8.51 2.50
CA ILE A 28 -2.44 7.17 2.12
C ILE A 28 -1.38 6.16 2.55
N HIS A 29 -1.77 5.19 3.37
CA HIS A 29 -0.93 4.04 3.72
C HIS A 29 -1.42 2.80 2.96
N SER A 30 -0.56 2.19 2.15
CA SER A 30 -0.92 1.08 1.26
C SER A 30 -0.54 -0.32 1.78
N GLY A 31 -0.46 -0.47 3.11
CA GLY A 31 -0.35 -1.79 3.75
C GLY A 31 0.95 -2.03 4.51
N ASP A 32 0.95 -3.12 5.28
CA ASP A 32 2.04 -3.53 6.15
C ASP A 32 2.45 -2.47 7.17
N CYS A 33 1.46 -2.00 7.94
CA CYS A 33 1.72 -1.13 9.09
C CYS A 33 2.28 -1.91 10.29
N SER A 34 2.00 -3.23 10.39
CA SER A 34 2.59 -4.14 11.37
C SER A 34 3.67 -5.03 10.76
N ASN A 35 4.52 -5.62 11.62
CA ASN A 35 5.62 -6.48 11.22
C ASN A 35 5.40 -7.95 11.63
N SER A 36 4.83 -8.17 12.82
CA SER A 36 4.75 -9.51 13.39
C SER A 36 3.73 -10.41 12.67
N PRO A 37 4.11 -11.65 12.33
CA PRO A 37 3.17 -12.66 11.84
C PRO A 37 2.25 -13.21 12.94
N TYR A 38 2.57 -12.97 14.20
CA TYR A 38 1.80 -13.47 15.35
C TYR A 38 0.63 -12.53 15.66
N LEU A 39 -0.55 -13.14 15.82
CA LEU A 39 -1.82 -12.42 15.87
C LEU A 39 -1.90 -11.36 16.98
N GLN A 40 -1.46 -11.70 18.20
CA GLN A 40 -1.50 -10.77 19.34
C GLN A 40 -0.50 -9.62 19.19
N GLU A 41 0.68 -9.90 18.69
CA GLU A 41 1.73 -8.89 18.45
C GLU A 41 1.29 -7.96 17.31
N SER A 42 0.79 -8.52 16.20
CA SER A 42 0.23 -7.73 15.09
C SER A 42 -0.88 -6.80 15.59
N MET A 43 -1.76 -7.27 16.48
CA MET A 43 -2.82 -6.43 17.07
C MET A 43 -2.24 -5.25 17.84
N ILE A 44 -1.22 -5.48 18.67
CA ILE A 44 -0.57 -4.42 19.46
C ILE A 44 0.14 -3.41 18.54
N GLU A 45 0.82 -3.90 17.51
CA GLU A 45 1.53 -3.04 16.55
C GLU A 45 0.55 -2.19 15.74
N ILE A 46 -0.58 -2.77 15.29
CA ILE A 46 -1.60 -2.04 14.55
C ILE A 46 -2.29 -0.99 15.43
N ILE A 47 -2.60 -1.28 16.70
CA ILE A 47 -3.16 -0.29 17.62
C ILE A 47 -2.21 0.90 17.76
N LYS A 48 -0.91 0.67 17.96
CA LYS A 48 0.09 1.73 18.05
C LYS A 48 0.19 2.55 16.76
N PHE A 49 0.10 1.87 15.60
CA PHE A 49 0.05 2.56 14.31
C PHE A 49 -1.21 3.42 14.18
N LEU A 50 -2.38 2.91 14.54
CA LEU A 50 -3.63 3.66 14.46
C LEU A 50 -3.62 4.86 15.41
N ASP A 51 -3.08 4.70 16.64
CA ASP A 51 -2.92 5.79 17.61
C ASP A 51 -2.02 6.91 17.06
N TRP A 52 -0.96 6.55 16.33
CA TRP A 52 -0.10 7.51 15.65
C TRP A 52 -0.79 8.13 14.43
N TYR A 53 -1.43 7.30 13.59
CA TYR A 53 -2.01 7.71 12.31
C TYR A 53 -3.19 8.66 12.48
N GLU A 54 -4.04 8.46 13.50
CA GLU A 54 -5.15 9.36 13.82
C GLU A 54 -4.67 10.76 14.20
N ASN A 55 -3.49 10.87 14.83
CA ASN A 55 -2.93 12.13 15.32
C ASN A 55 -2.09 12.90 14.29
N ILE A 56 -1.85 12.34 13.09
CA ILE A 56 -1.18 13.06 12.01
C ILE A 56 -2.02 14.31 11.64
N PRO A 57 -1.41 15.51 11.53
CA PRO A 57 -2.12 16.77 11.27
C PRO A 57 -2.49 16.91 9.77
N VAL A 58 -3.09 15.88 9.17
CA VAL A 58 -3.54 15.84 7.79
C VAL A 58 -5.04 15.57 7.75
N LYS A 59 -5.76 16.30 6.91
CA LYS A 59 -7.22 16.26 6.85
C LYS A 59 -7.77 14.87 6.49
N HIS A 60 -7.20 14.23 5.47
CA HIS A 60 -7.68 12.95 4.97
C HIS A 60 -6.63 11.86 5.20
N LYS A 61 -7.05 10.79 5.85
CA LYS A 61 -6.21 9.62 6.17
C LYS A 61 -6.86 8.38 5.61
N ILE A 62 -6.17 7.68 4.70
CA ILE A 62 -6.66 6.46 4.06
C ILE A 62 -5.71 5.31 4.40
N LEU A 63 -6.27 4.18 4.77
CA LEU A 63 -5.55 2.95 5.07
C LEU A 63 -6.07 1.81 4.20
N VAL A 64 -5.15 1.13 3.55
CA VAL A 64 -5.31 -0.22 3.00
C VAL A 64 -4.40 -1.12 3.80
N ALA A 65 -4.85 -2.30 4.21
CA ALA A 65 -4.02 -3.26 4.93
C ALA A 65 -3.04 -4.00 3.98
N GLY A 66 -2.03 -4.65 4.56
CA GLY A 66 -1.10 -5.51 3.85
C GLY A 66 -1.05 -6.93 4.41
N ASN A 67 -0.14 -7.75 3.91
CA ASN A 67 -0.10 -9.16 4.28
C ASN A 67 0.41 -9.40 5.72
N HIS A 68 1.13 -8.47 6.32
CA HIS A 68 1.53 -8.53 7.73
C HIS A 68 0.40 -8.07 8.69
N ASP A 69 -0.63 -7.37 8.21
CA ASP A 69 -1.69 -6.82 9.04
C ASP A 69 -2.71 -7.90 9.45
N THR A 70 -2.20 -8.97 10.07
CA THR A 70 -2.92 -10.20 10.38
C THR A 70 -4.12 -9.97 11.31
N ALA A 71 -4.03 -9.04 12.26
CA ALA A 71 -5.13 -8.76 13.18
C ALA A 71 -6.32 -8.09 12.47
N ILE A 72 -6.09 -7.30 11.41
CA ILE A 72 -7.16 -6.76 10.56
C ILE A 72 -7.77 -7.90 9.73
N ALA A 73 -6.94 -8.72 9.07
CA ALA A 73 -7.39 -9.85 8.26
C ALA A 73 -8.25 -10.85 9.07
N ARG A 74 -7.93 -11.06 10.34
CA ARG A 74 -8.66 -11.93 11.27
C ARG A 74 -9.83 -11.23 11.98
N LYS A 75 -10.09 -9.95 11.65
CA LYS A 75 -11.16 -9.13 12.21
C LYS A 75 -11.10 -8.97 13.75
N LEU A 76 -9.89 -9.06 14.34
CA LEU A 76 -9.63 -8.64 15.73
C LEU A 76 -9.63 -7.12 15.85
N ILE A 77 -9.16 -6.44 14.81
CA ILE A 77 -9.36 -5.01 14.58
C ILE A 77 -10.35 -4.92 13.42
N LYS A 78 -11.52 -4.38 13.69
CA LYS A 78 -12.59 -4.25 12.71
C LYS A 78 -12.45 -2.95 11.93
N GLN A 79 -13.10 -2.87 10.78
CA GLN A 79 -13.21 -1.64 10.02
C GLN A 79 -13.74 -0.48 10.87
N THR A 80 -14.78 -0.72 11.68
CA THR A 80 -15.35 0.29 12.59
C THR A 80 -14.33 0.84 13.58
N ASP A 81 -13.45 -0.02 14.11
CA ASP A 81 -12.42 0.41 15.06
C ASP A 81 -11.39 1.36 14.42
N ILE A 82 -11.21 1.26 13.10
CA ILE A 82 -10.34 2.14 12.29
C ILE A 82 -11.10 3.44 11.95
N GLU A 83 -12.34 3.32 11.49
CA GLU A 83 -13.16 4.45 11.04
C GLU A 83 -13.57 5.37 12.20
N ASP A 84 -13.80 4.83 13.39
CA ASP A 84 -14.09 5.61 14.62
C ASP A 84 -12.94 6.56 15.00
N ARG A 85 -11.72 6.33 14.45
CA ARG A 85 -10.53 7.20 14.60
C ARG A 85 -10.41 8.26 13.49
N GLY A 86 -11.40 8.40 12.62
CA GLY A 86 -11.36 9.31 11.48
C GLY A 86 -10.44 8.86 10.35
N ILE A 87 -10.12 7.57 10.28
CA ILE A 87 -9.31 6.97 9.23
C ILE A 87 -10.25 6.23 8.26
N ILE A 88 -10.16 6.51 6.98
CA ILE A 88 -10.90 5.80 5.93
C ILE A 88 -10.18 4.48 5.65
N TYR A 89 -10.86 3.34 5.90
CA TYR A 89 -10.32 2.01 5.60
C TYR A 89 -10.94 1.44 4.34
N LEU A 90 -10.11 0.96 3.41
CA LEU A 90 -10.56 0.37 2.15
C LEU A 90 -10.16 -1.12 2.04
N GLU A 91 -11.15 -1.98 1.86
CA GLU A 91 -10.99 -3.42 1.64
C GLU A 91 -11.90 -3.88 0.50
N ASN A 92 -11.41 -3.82 -0.74
CA ASN A 92 -12.16 -4.08 -1.98
C ASN A 92 -13.34 -3.13 -2.17
N ASP A 93 -13.15 -1.89 -1.80
CA ASP A 93 -14.20 -0.85 -1.82
C ASP A 93 -13.65 0.49 -2.30
N SER A 94 -14.55 1.46 -2.54
CA SER A 94 -14.21 2.79 -3.00
C SER A 94 -14.87 3.89 -2.19
N ILE A 95 -14.21 5.05 -2.15
CA ILE A 95 -14.69 6.29 -1.55
C ILE A 95 -14.46 7.45 -2.50
N VAL A 96 -15.25 8.50 -2.38
CA VAL A 96 -14.97 9.78 -3.05
C VAL A 96 -14.50 10.78 -2.02
N VAL A 97 -13.29 11.30 -2.18
CA VAL A 97 -12.68 12.32 -1.32
C VAL A 97 -12.27 13.51 -2.17
N GLU A 98 -12.79 14.70 -1.86
CA GLU A 98 -12.53 15.95 -2.61
C GLU A 98 -12.69 15.80 -4.13
N GLY A 99 -13.70 15.02 -4.56
CA GLY A 99 -14.01 14.76 -5.97
C GLY A 99 -13.17 13.68 -6.65
N LEU A 100 -12.20 13.07 -5.96
CA LEU A 100 -11.41 11.95 -6.46
C LEU A 100 -12.02 10.62 -5.99
N LYS A 101 -12.30 9.72 -6.93
CA LYS A 101 -12.72 8.35 -6.61
C LYS A 101 -11.47 7.50 -6.34
N ILE A 102 -11.38 6.99 -5.12
CA ILE A 102 -10.26 6.17 -4.62
C ILE A 102 -10.79 4.77 -4.35
N TRP A 103 -10.19 3.74 -4.94
CA TRP A 103 -10.50 2.34 -4.69
C TRP A 103 -9.32 1.66 -4.03
N GLY A 104 -9.59 0.83 -3.00
CA GLY A 104 -8.53 0.17 -2.24
C GLY A 104 -8.75 -1.31 -2.00
N SER A 105 -7.64 -2.09 -1.98
CA SER A 105 -7.63 -3.53 -1.69
C SER A 105 -6.32 -3.98 -1.06
N PRO A 106 -6.39 -4.81 0.02
CA PRO A 106 -5.22 -5.41 0.63
C PRO A 106 -4.69 -6.64 -0.12
N ILE A 107 -5.43 -7.12 -1.12
CA ILE A 107 -5.15 -8.42 -1.76
C ILE A 107 -3.82 -8.41 -2.50
N THR A 108 -3.04 -9.48 -2.26
CA THR A 108 -1.82 -9.80 -3.01
C THR A 108 -1.90 -11.22 -3.59
N PRO A 109 -1.18 -11.50 -4.70
CA PRO A 109 -1.04 -12.86 -5.19
C PRO A 109 -0.34 -13.76 -4.16
N THR A 110 -0.78 -15.00 -4.03
CA THR A 110 -0.19 -15.97 -3.10
C THR A 110 1.29 -16.22 -3.39
N PHE A 111 2.14 -16.03 -2.38
CA PHE A 111 3.57 -16.36 -2.40
C PHE A 111 4.03 -17.11 -1.14
N GLY A 112 3.14 -17.30 -0.15
CA GLY A 112 3.40 -17.98 1.12
C GLY A 112 2.11 -18.18 1.90
N ASN A 113 2.21 -18.20 3.22
CA ASN A 113 1.07 -18.32 4.12
C ASN A 113 0.90 -17.02 4.94
N TRP A 114 0.52 -15.95 4.23
CA TRP A 114 0.29 -14.64 4.81
C TRP A 114 -1.18 -14.24 4.74
N SER A 115 -1.52 -13.07 5.30
CA SER A 115 -2.88 -12.54 5.23
C SER A 115 -3.18 -11.95 3.86
N PHE A 116 -4.45 -11.75 3.54
CA PHE A 116 -4.94 -11.09 2.32
C PHE A 116 -4.41 -11.67 1.00
N MET A 117 -4.12 -12.96 0.97
CA MET A 117 -3.63 -13.62 -0.23
C MET A 117 -4.74 -14.27 -1.03
N LYS A 118 -4.62 -14.16 -2.35
CA LYS A 118 -5.48 -14.82 -3.32
C LYS A 118 -4.64 -15.54 -4.38
N ALA A 119 -5.09 -16.73 -4.81
CA ALA A 119 -4.42 -17.49 -5.84
C ALA A 119 -4.22 -16.62 -7.11
N ARG A 120 -3.05 -16.66 -7.71
CA ARG A 120 -2.63 -15.78 -8.82
C ARG A 120 -3.57 -15.84 -10.04
N ASP A 121 -4.14 -16.99 -10.30
CA ASP A 121 -5.12 -17.23 -11.38
C ASP A 121 -6.52 -16.67 -11.04
N LYS A 122 -6.78 -16.31 -9.77
CA LYS A 122 -8.06 -15.79 -9.25
C LYS A 122 -8.03 -14.33 -8.83
N THR A 123 -6.88 -13.66 -8.88
CA THR A 123 -6.79 -12.26 -8.48
C THR A 123 -7.66 -11.35 -9.35
N HIS A 124 -7.89 -11.72 -10.62
CA HIS A 124 -8.79 -10.98 -11.51
C HIS A 124 -10.19 -10.79 -10.94
N GLU A 125 -10.70 -11.76 -10.15
CA GLU A 125 -12.03 -11.65 -9.50
C GLU A 125 -12.12 -10.41 -8.58
N VAL A 126 -10.99 -9.95 -8.03
CA VAL A 126 -10.91 -8.73 -7.22
C VAL A 126 -10.71 -7.52 -8.12
N TRP A 127 -9.76 -7.58 -9.04
CA TRP A 127 -9.44 -6.42 -9.87
C TRP A 127 -10.57 -6.03 -10.82
N ASP A 128 -11.40 -6.98 -11.26
CA ASP A 128 -12.56 -6.71 -12.10
C ASP A 128 -13.65 -5.90 -11.38
N THR A 129 -13.61 -5.85 -10.03
CA THR A 129 -14.52 -5.00 -9.23
C THR A 129 -14.12 -3.53 -9.17
N ILE A 130 -12.89 -3.17 -9.57
CA ILE A 130 -12.46 -1.77 -9.59
C ILE A 130 -13.34 -0.99 -10.57
N PRO A 131 -14.05 0.08 -10.16
CA PRO A 131 -14.87 0.88 -11.07
C PRO A 131 -14.03 1.53 -12.17
N VAL A 132 -14.56 1.61 -13.39
CA VAL A 132 -13.81 2.15 -14.54
C VAL A 132 -13.52 3.65 -14.45
N ASP A 133 -14.27 4.37 -13.61
CA ASP A 133 -14.13 5.80 -13.34
C ASP A 133 -13.27 6.08 -12.09
N THR A 134 -12.45 5.11 -11.65
CA THR A 134 -11.55 5.27 -10.51
C THR A 134 -10.37 6.18 -10.87
N ASP A 135 -10.15 7.22 -10.06
CA ASP A 135 -9.02 8.15 -10.22
C ASP A 135 -7.74 7.63 -9.59
N ILE A 136 -7.85 7.00 -8.41
CA ILE A 136 -6.71 6.50 -7.63
C ILE A 136 -6.97 5.04 -7.24
N VAL A 137 -6.06 4.16 -7.61
CA VAL A 137 -6.06 2.76 -7.17
C VAL A 137 -4.98 2.58 -6.11
N VAL A 138 -5.38 2.06 -4.94
CA VAL A 138 -4.50 1.79 -3.81
C VAL A 138 -4.54 0.29 -3.51
N VAL A 139 -3.46 -0.42 -3.72
CA VAL A 139 -3.35 -1.84 -3.38
C VAL A 139 -2.03 -2.12 -2.69
N HIS A 140 -1.97 -3.22 -1.94
CA HIS A 140 -0.72 -3.50 -1.24
C HIS A 140 0.39 -3.94 -2.21
N GLY A 141 0.13 -4.88 -3.13
CA GLY A 141 1.14 -5.40 -4.05
C GLY A 141 1.20 -4.71 -5.41
N PRO A 142 2.36 -4.73 -6.11
CA PRO A 142 2.55 -4.06 -7.39
C PRO A 142 1.82 -4.74 -8.56
N PRO A 143 1.48 -3.97 -9.62
CA PRO A 143 1.19 -4.55 -10.92
C PRO A 143 2.47 -5.15 -11.54
N LYS A 144 2.33 -6.18 -12.40
CA LYS A 144 3.47 -6.85 -13.02
C LYS A 144 4.22 -5.93 -13.99
N GLY A 145 5.53 -5.88 -13.82
CA GLY A 145 6.44 -5.13 -14.68
C GLY A 145 6.72 -3.72 -14.20
N ILE A 146 6.16 -3.31 -13.06
CA ILE A 146 6.33 -1.96 -12.53
C ILE A 146 6.79 -2.02 -11.08
N ARG A 147 8.08 -1.72 -10.82
CA ARG A 147 8.68 -1.70 -9.47
C ARG A 147 8.38 -2.96 -8.66
N ASP A 148 8.50 -4.11 -9.31
CA ASP A 148 8.10 -5.42 -8.82
C ASP A 148 9.22 -6.47 -8.89
N LEU A 149 10.47 -6.02 -9.00
CA LEU A 149 11.62 -6.93 -9.10
C LEU A 149 11.95 -7.54 -7.73
N SER A 150 12.21 -8.83 -7.73
CA SER A 150 12.72 -9.58 -6.58
C SER A 150 13.67 -10.69 -7.04
N TYR A 151 14.28 -11.38 -6.08
CA TYR A 151 15.05 -12.59 -6.35
C TYR A 151 14.22 -13.82 -6.00
N ASP A 152 14.21 -14.82 -6.90
CA ASP A 152 13.66 -16.14 -6.62
C ASP A 152 14.56 -16.93 -5.63
N ARG A 153 14.13 -18.14 -5.26
CA ARG A 153 14.89 -19.01 -4.33
C ARG A 153 16.24 -19.45 -4.90
N GLN A 154 16.44 -19.35 -6.21
CA GLN A 154 17.68 -19.65 -6.93
C GLN A 154 18.53 -18.41 -7.16
N ASN A 155 18.14 -17.25 -6.59
CA ASN A 155 18.78 -15.96 -6.76
C ASN A 155 18.77 -15.43 -8.21
N ASN A 156 17.75 -15.79 -9.00
CA ASN A 156 17.48 -15.18 -10.29
C ASN A 156 16.49 -14.00 -10.11
N LEU A 157 16.66 -12.95 -10.91
CA LEU A 157 15.72 -11.83 -10.94
C LEU A 157 14.38 -12.26 -11.53
N GLU A 158 13.30 -11.92 -10.84
CA GLU A 158 11.93 -12.15 -11.31
C GLU A 158 11.05 -10.92 -11.08
N MET A 159 10.01 -10.79 -11.90
CA MET A 159 8.93 -9.82 -11.74
C MET A 159 7.82 -10.48 -10.94
N CYS A 160 7.61 -10.02 -9.69
CA CYS A 160 6.68 -10.63 -8.73
C CYS A 160 5.25 -10.10 -8.82
N GLY A 161 5.04 -8.95 -9.46
CA GLY A 161 3.76 -8.25 -9.54
C GLY A 161 2.62 -9.04 -10.19
N ASP A 162 1.42 -8.51 -10.09
CA ASP A 162 0.19 -9.15 -10.57
C ASP A 162 -0.14 -8.74 -12.01
N ARG A 163 -0.17 -9.74 -12.91
CA ARG A 163 -0.51 -9.55 -14.32
C ARG A 163 -1.98 -9.17 -14.52
N ALA A 164 -2.89 -9.71 -13.72
CA ALA A 164 -4.30 -9.40 -13.84
C ALA A 164 -4.58 -7.94 -13.44
N LEU A 165 -3.88 -7.46 -12.41
CA LEU A 165 -3.91 -6.05 -12.03
C LEU A 165 -3.40 -5.16 -13.17
N SER A 166 -2.25 -5.48 -13.79
CA SER A 166 -1.74 -4.69 -14.92
C SER A 166 -2.77 -4.58 -16.05
N LYS A 167 -3.41 -5.69 -16.43
CA LYS A 167 -4.47 -5.69 -17.46
C LYS A 167 -5.67 -4.84 -17.08
N ARG A 168 -6.05 -4.83 -15.79
CA ARG A 168 -7.17 -4.01 -15.32
C ARG A 168 -6.82 -2.52 -15.35
N LEU A 169 -5.59 -2.17 -14.99
CA LEU A 169 -5.09 -0.78 -15.06
C LEU A 169 -5.07 -0.23 -16.48
N ASP A 170 -4.77 -1.05 -17.49
CA ASP A 170 -4.86 -0.65 -18.91
C ASP A 170 -6.29 -0.23 -19.31
N ILE A 171 -7.33 -0.82 -18.67
CA ILE A 171 -8.73 -0.49 -18.92
C ILE A 171 -9.15 0.79 -18.16
N ILE A 172 -8.78 0.89 -16.89
CA ILE A 172 -9.18 1.98 -15.99
C ILE A 172 -8.41 3.26 -16.31
N ASN A 173 -7.11 3.13 -16.57
CA ASN A 173 -6.17 4.22 -16.77
C ASN A 173 -6.30 5.30 -15.69
N PRO A 174 -6.10 4.94 -14.38
CA PRO A 174 -6.26 5.87 -13.28
C PRO A 174 -5.21 6.97 -13.31
N LYS A 175 -5.40 8.05 -12.55
CA LYS A 175 -4.36 9.09 -12.37
C LYS A 175 -3.18 8.56 -11.57
N LEU A 176 -3.47 7.85 -10.47
CA LEU A 176 -2.46 7.26 -9.60
C LEU A 176 -2.69 5.76 -9.39
N MET A 177 -1.59 5.02 -9.33
CA MET A 177 -1.52 3.64 -8.85
C MET A 177 -0.52 3.57 -7.69
N LEU A 178 -1.02 3.32 -6.47
CA LEU A 178 -0.28 3.36 -5.22
C LEU A 178 -0.13 1.96 -4.63
N PHE A 179 1.10 1.58 -4.28
CA PHE A 179 1.41 0.24 -3.75
C PHE A 179 2.72 0.23 -2.94
N GLY A 180 3.03 -0.91 -2.33
CA GLY A 180 4.28 -1.21 -1.61
C GLY A 180 4.69 -2.65 -1.81
N HIS A 181 4.83 -3.41 -0.69
CA HIS A 181 5.03 -4.85 -0.63
C HIS A 181 6.38 -5.36 -1.15
N ILE A 182 6.82 -4.94 -2.33
CA ILE A 182 8.12 -5.33 -2.88
C ILE A 182 9.11 -4.21 -2.58
N HIS A 183 9.95 -4.49 -1.59
CA HIS A 183 10.89 -3.53 -1.04
C HIS A 183 12.15 -3.36 -1.93
N ASN A 184 12.98 -2.39 -1.59
CA ASN A 184 14.37 -2.36 -2.06
C ASN A 184 15.13 -3.53 -1.45
N TYR A 185 15.98 -4.17 -2.22
CA TYR A 185 16.85 -5.23 -1.74
C TYR A 185 18.13 -5.32 -2.55
N LYS A 186 19.28 -5.34 -1.89
CA LYS A 186 20.60 -5.32 -2.56
C LYS A 186 20.70 -4.19 -3.58
N ASP A 187 20.81 -4.51 -4.86
CA ASP A 187 20.89 -3.61 -6.02
C ASP A 187 19.53 -3.27 -6.63
N ILE A 188 18.45 -3.94 -6.22
CA ILE A 188 17.10 -3.65 -6.69
C ILE A 188 16.55 -2.39 -6.01
N ARG A 189 15.96 -1.50 -6.81
CA ARG A 189 15.32 -0.26 -6.35
C ARG A 189 13.86 -0.21 -6.81
N ASN A 190 12.97 -0.76 -5.99
CA ASN A 190 11.53 -0.75 -6.22
C ASN A 190 10.85 0.51 -5.66
N GLN A 191 11.30 1.01 -4.49
CA GLN A 191 10.76 2.22 -3.89
C GLN A 191 10.96 3.44 -4.80
N GLY A 192 9.93 4.30 -4.91
CA GLY A 192 9.94 5.54 -5.68
C GLY A 192 8.76 5.65 -6.65
N VAL A 193 8.82 6.67 -7.50
CA VAL A 193 7.77 7.02 -8.48
C VAL A 193 8.22 6.64 -9.89
N SER A 194 7.29 6.21 -10.74
CA SER A 194 7.50 5.96 -12.17
C SER A 194 6.39 6.58 -13.00
N GLU A 195 6.79 7.26 -14.06
CA GLU A 195 5.93 7.78 -15.11
C GLU A 195 6.40 7.21 -16.45
N PHE A 196 5.46 6.86 -17.30
CA PHE A 196 5.77 6.30 -18.62
C PHE A 196 5.22 7.20 -19.72
N HIS A 197 6.05 7.51 -20.74
CA HIS A 197 5.61 8.32 -21.86
C HIS A 197 4.38 7.71 -22.55
N GLY A 198 3.32 8.51 -22.72
CA GLY A 198 2.06 8.05 -23.32
C GLY A 198 1.06 7.41 -22.35
N PHE A 199 1.41 7.24 -21.08
CA PHE A 199 0.50 6.79 -20.03
C PHE A 199 0.13 7.95 -19.11
N ARG A 200 -1.14 8.00 -18.69
CA ARG A 200 -1.63 8.98 -17.71
C ARG A 200 -1.23 8.60 -16.29
N THR A 201 -1.16 7.31 -16.02
CA THR A 201 -0.99 6.79 -14.66
C THR A 201 0.41 7.05 -14.14
N VAL A 202 0.49 7.69 -12.97
CA VAL A 202 1.70 7.75 -12.15
C VAL A 202 1.70 6.58 -11.18
N PHE A 203 2.78 5.81 -11.16
CA PHE A 203 2.95 4.63 -10.31
C PHE A 203 3.86 4.96 -9.14
N SER A 204 3.43 4.64 -7.92
CA SER A 204 4.20 4.89 -6.71
C SER A 204 4.32 3.62 -5.88
N ASN A 205 5.55 3.15 -5.71
CA ASN A 205 5.91 2.19 -4.67
C ASN A 205 6.49 2.99 -3.49
N ALA A 206 5.80 2.96 -2.35
CA ALA A 206 6.17 3.75 -1.18
C ALA A 206 6.67 2.90 0.00
N ALA A 207 7.20 1.70 -0.26
CA ALA A 207 7.76 0.85 0.78
C ALA A 207 8.85 1.60 1.56
N CYS A 208 8.63 1.78 2.87
CA CYS A 208 9.48 2.60 3.73
C CYS A 208 10.67 1.84 4.31
N VAL A 209 10.63 0.51 4.34
CA VAL A 209 11.76 -0.33 4.78
C VAL A 209 12.46 -1.00 3.60
N GLU A 210 13.67 -1.52 3.84
CA GLU A 210 14.46 -2.28 2.88
C GLU A 210 14.58 -3.74 3.35
N ASP A 211 14.44 -4.71 2.45
CA ASP A 211 14.61 -6.12 2.76
C ASP A 211 16.00 -6.42 3.32
N GLY A 212 16.02 -7.29 4.33
CA GLY A 212 17.24 -7.58 5.09
C GLY A 212 17.59 -6.53 6.16
N LYS A 213 16.82 -5.44 6.24
CA LYS A 213 17.01 -4.36 7.22
C LYS A 213 15.79 -4.09 8.09
N PHE A 214 14.85 -5.04 8.20
CA PHE A 214 13.62 -4.89 8.96
C PHE A 214 13.79 -4.47 10.43
N ASN A 215 14.96 -4.72 11.02
CA ASN A 215 15.28 -4.28 12.38
C ASN A 215 16.04 -2.94 12.43
N SER A 216 16.30 -2.32 11.28
CA SER A 216 17.13 -1.11 11.18
C SER A 216 16.32 0.19 11.03
N GLY A 217 14.99 0.08 10.92
CA GLY A 217 14.08 1.21 10.76
C GLY A 217 13.81 1.58 9.31
N LEU A 218 13.21 2.76 9.12
CA LEU A 218 12.82 3.26 7.81
C LEU A 218 14.04 3.70 6.99
N THR A 219 14.00 3.42 5.69
CA THR A 219 14.97 3.91 4.70
C THR A 219 14.37 4.96 3.76
N SER A 220 13.06 5.15 3.84
CA SER A 220 12.29 6.16 3.12
C SER A 220 11.12 6.65 3.98
N PHE A 221 10.66 7.86 3.72
CA PHE A 221 9.48 8.46 4.38
C PHE A 221 8.29 8.59 3.43
N GLY A 222 8.27 7.78 2.38
CA GLY A 222 7.21 7.78 1.38
C GLY A 222 7.48 8.68 0.18
N ASN A 223 6.45 8.87 -0.64
CA ASN A 223 6.48 9.67 -1.86
C ASN A 223 5.41 10.76 -1.80
N VAL A 224 5.75 12.00 -2.14
CA VAL A 224 4.78 13.10 -2.29
C VAL A 224 4.35 13.18 -3.75
N LEU A 225 3.04 13.15 -3.98
CA LEU A 225 2.40 13.15 -5.29
C LEU A 225 1.44 14.32 -5.41
N GLU A 226 1.28 14.85 -6.62
CA GLU A 226 0.29 15.89 -6.90
C GLU A 226 -0.76 15.35 -7.88
N VAL A 227 -2.04 15.55 -7.55
CA VAL A 227 -3.19 15.18 -8.39
C VAL A 227 -4.01 16.42 -8.68
N GLN A 228 -4.25 16.64 -9.98
CA GLN A 228 -5.15 17.68 -10.49
C GLN A 228 -6.51 17.10 -10.85
#